data_82bb17f3346f406cdabca78e4b30189a
#
_entry.id   82bb17f3346f406cdabca78e4b30189a
#
_cell.length_a   1.000
_cell.length_b   1.000
_cell.length_c   1.000
_cell.angle_alpha   90.00
_cell.angle_beta   90.00
_cell.angle_gamma   90.00
#
_symmetry.space_group_name_H-M   'P 1'
#
loop_
_entity.id
_entity.type
_entity.pdbx_description
1 polymer ?
#
loop_
_entity_poly.entity_id
_entity_poly.type
_entity_poly.pdbx_seq_one_letter_code
_entity_poly.pdbx_strand_id
1 'polypeptide(L)'
;MNQTSIKVLIAWLGILILSFGALISVSAQKSQTSTKLDAKVEKFLKENRGKWHDWNVPYEDGKVLYDLIIKNGYKRALEIGTSTGHSAIWIAWALSKTGGKLITIEIDGDRYKRALKNFKEAGVEEFIDARLADAHQLVKELEGSFDFVFSDADKEWYTQYFKDVDPKLIKGGCFTAHNVTNAYGGIKEFLDYIRSLPNYQTTIDRSSSSGISISYKKSD
;
A
#
# COMPACT_ATOMS: atom_id res chain seq x y z
N MET A 1 12.64 -51.22 -28.56
CA MET A 1 12.09 -50.55 -27.39
C MET A 1 10.96 -51.39 -26.84
N ASN A 2 11.02 -51.77 -25.55
CA ASN A 2 10.10 -52.72 -24.94
C ASN A 2 8.74 -52.04 -24.67
N GLN A 3 7.61 -52.76 -24.83
CA GLN A 3 6.25 -52.20 -24.65
C GLN A 3 6.05 -51.49 -23.29
N THR A 4 6.77 -51.88 -22.26
CA THR A 4 6.77 -51.27 -20.93
C THR A 4 7.39 -49.86 -20.95
N SER A 5 8.45 -49.65 -21.72
CA SER A 5 9.11 -48.32 -21.87
C SER A 5 8.23 -47.32 -22.59
N ILE A 6 7.41 -47.75 -23.58
CA ILE A 6 6.50 -46.90 -24.31
C ILE A 6 5.33 -46.47 -23.40
N LYS A 7 4.76 -47.37 -22.60
CA LYS A 7 3.67 -47.02 -21.66
C LYS A 7 4.11 -46.05 -20.59
N VAL A 8 5.34 -46.15 -20.07
CA VAL A 8 5.90 -45.21 -19.10
C VAL A 8 6.11 -43.83 -19.74
N LEU A 9 6.63 -43.77 -20.97
CA LEU A 9 6.85 -42.52 -21.70
C LEU A 9 5.54 -41.76 -21.95
N ILE A 10 4.47 -42.48 -22.36
CA ILE A 10 3.14 -41.89 -22.60
C ILE A 10 2.52 -41.37 -21.30
N ALA A 11 2.69 -42.09 -20.17
CA ALA A 11 2.21 -41.63 -18.86
C ALA A 11 2.91 -40.37 -18.40
N TRP A 12 4.22 -40.26 -18.56
CA TRP A 12 4.98 -39.03 -18.24
C TRP A 12 4.63 -37.84 -19.14
N LEU A 13 4.40 -38.06 -20.43
CA LEU A 13 3.94 -37.00 -21.35
C LEU A 13 2.54 -36.51 -20.98
N GLY A 14 1.62 -37.41 -20.61
CA GLY A 14 0.27 -37.06 -20.17
C GLY A 14 0.25 -36.22 -18.89
N ILE A 15 1.11 -36.53 -17.91
CA ILE A 15 1.24 -35.75 -16.66
C ILE A 15 1.83 -34.38 -16.95
N LEU A 16 2.79 -34.26 -17.86
CA LEU A 16 3.40 -32.98 -18.23
C LEU A 16 2.39 -32.04 -18.94
N ILE A 17 1.55 -32.59 -19.83
CA ILE A 17 0.53 -31.80 -20.55
C ILE A 17 -0.57 -31.34 -19.60
N LEU A 18 -1.01 -32.18 -18.65
CA LEU A 18 -2.01 -31.82 -17.64
C LEU A 18 -1.50 -30.73 -16.69
N SER A 19 -0.24 -30.80 -16.26
CA SER A 19 0.36 -29.80 -15.38
C SER A 19 0.58 -28.46 -16.11
N PHE A 20 0.94 -28.47 -17.39
CA PHE A 20 1.11 -27.26 -18.18
C PHE A 20 -0.23 -26.59 -18.49
N GLY A 21 -1.28 -27.37 -18.80
CA GLY A 21 -2.64 -26.87 -19.00
C GLY A 21 -3.23 -26.22 -17.74
N ALA A 22 -2.98 -26.81 -16.56
CA ALA A 22 -3.41 -26.25 -15.29
C ALA A 22 -2.71 -24.92 -14.96
N LEU A 23 -1.41 -24.81 -15.23
CA LEU A 23 -0.63 -23.57 -15.02
C LEU A 23 -1.12 -22.44 -15.94
N ILE A 24 -1.44 -22.73 -17.20
CA ILE A 24 -1.98 -21.74 -18.15
C ILE A 24 -3.38 -21.28 -17.70
N SER A 25 -4.25 -22.18 -17.26
CA SER A 25 -5.60 -21.82 -16.81
C SER A 25 -5.58 -20.96 -15.54
N VAL A 26 -4.73 -21.26 -14.58
CA VAL A 26 -4.56 -20.46 -13.35
C VAL A 26 -4.00 -19.07 -13.66
N SER A 27 -3.03 -18.96 -14.57
CA SER A 27 -2.47 -17.68 -15.00
C SER A 27 -3.52 -16.81 -15.73
N ALA A 28 -4.29 -17.40 -16.63
CA ALA A 28 -5.36 -16.69 -17.35
C ALA A 28 -6.48 -16.23 -16.39
N GLN A 29 -6.86 -17.05 -15.43
CA GLN A 29 -7.87 -16.69 -14.43
C GLN A 29 -7.39 -15.56 -13.52
N LYS A 30 -6.13 -15.58 -13.08
CA LYS A 30 -5.52 -14.50 -12.27
C LYS A 30 -5.47 -13.19 -13.05
N SER A 31 -5.11 -13.23 -14.34
CA SER A 31 -5.11 -12.04 -15.21
C SER A 31 -6.52 -11.47 -15.38
N GLN A 32 -7.53 -12.30 -15.63
CA GLN A 32 -8.91 -11.86 -15.77
C GLN A 32 -9.49 -11.26 -14.48
N THR A 33 -9.16 -11.82 -13.32
CA THR A 33 -9.57 -11.30 -12.01
C THR A 33 -8.92 -9.95 -11.75
N SER A 34 -7.62 -9.79 -12.06
CA SER A 34 -6.91 -8.52 -11.94
C SER A 34 -7.55 -7.43 -12.81
N THR A 35 -7.89 -7.72 -14.06
CA THR A 35 -8.54 -6.76 -14.98
C THR A 35 -9.93 -6.34 -14.49
N LYS A 36 -10.70 -7.25 -13.89
CA LYS A 36 -12.02 -6.93 -13.31
C LYS A 36 -11.89 -6.02 -12.09
N LEU A 37 -10.91 -6.27 -11.22
CA LEU A 37 -10.65 -5.42 -10.08
C LEU A 37 -10.24 -4.02 -10.53
N ASP A 38 -9.35 -3.89 -11.52
CA ASP A 38 -8.92 -2.61 -12.06
C ASP A 38 -10.10 -1.77 -12.53
N ALA A 39 -10.95 -2.35 -13.36
CA ALA A 39 -12.13 -1.67 -13.87
C ALA A 39 -13.08 -1.21 -12.74
N LYS A 40 -13.21 -2.02 -11.68
CA LYS A 40 -14.04 -1.68 -10.51
C LYS A 40 -13.45 -0.52 -9.71
N VAL A 41 -12.14 -0.57 -9.40
CA VAL A 41 -11.46 0.50 -8.64
C VAL A 41 -11.42 1.80 -9.43
N GLU A 42 -11.05 1.76 -10.72
CA GLU A 42 -11.03 2.95 -11.58
C GLU A 42 -12.41 3.60 -11.69
N LYS A 43 -13.45 2.79 -11.87
CA LYS A 43 -14.83 3.29 -11.89
C LYS A 43 -15.18 3.97 -10.56
N PHE A 44 -14.91 3.31 -9.43
CA PHE A 44 -15.20 3.85 -8.10
C PHE A 44 -14.49 5.17 -7.85
N LEU A 45 -13.18 5.25 -8.12
CA LEU A 45 -12.38 6.46 -7.95
C LEU A 45 -12.86 7.60 -8.85
N LYS A 46 -13.22 7.30 -10.11
CA LYS A 46 -13.76 8.28 -11.06
C LYS A 46 -15.11 8.82 -10.63
N GLU A 47 -16.04 7.97 -10.22
CA GLU A 47 -17.40 8.35 -9.80
C GLU A 47 -17.41 9.15 -8.48
N ASN A 48 -16.39 8.97 -7.66
CA ASN A 48 -16.21 9.67 -6.39
C ASN A 48 -15.20 10.82 -6.46
N ARG A 49 -14.66 11.14 -7.63
CA ARG A 49 -13.76 12.29 -7.79
C ARG A 49 -14.46 13.58 -7.39
N GLY A 50 -13.84 14.35 -6.50
CA GLY A 50 -14.40 15.59 -5.93
C GLY A 50 -15.46 15.40 -4.85
N LYS A 51 -15.77 14.15 -4.44
CA LYS A 51 -16.68 13.84 -3.34
C LYS A 51 -15.96 13.47 -2.03
N TRP A 52 -14.64 13.40 -2.08
CA TRP A 52 -13.81 13.10 -0.92
C TRP A 52 -13.74 14.31 0.01
N HIS A 53 -14.28 14.16 1.20
CA HIS A 53 -14.25 15.13 2.29
C HIS A 53 -13.58 14.48 3.51
N ASP A 54 -13.47 15.20 4.61
CA ASP A 54 -12.92 14.67 5.85
C ASP A 54 -11.44 14.24 5.77
N TRP A 55 -10.57 15.16 5.37
CA TRP A 55 -9.11 15.00 5.42
C TRP A 55 -8.54 13.93 4.45
N ASN A 56 -9.21 13.63 3.37
CA ASN A 56 -8.68 12.73 2.35
C ASN A 56 -7.65 13.43 1.44
N VAL A 57 -6.69 12.64 0.96
CA VAL A 57 -5.67 13.12 0.02
C VAL A 57 -6.28 13.55 -1.34
N PRO A 58 -5.66 14.48 -2.08
CA PRO A 58 -5.99 14.71 -3.48
C PRO A 58 -5.84 13.45 -4.35
N TYR A 59 -6.53 13.43 -5.49
CA TYR A 59 -6.47 12.29 -6.43
C TYR A 59 -5.04 12.04 -6.93
N GLU A 60 -4.30 13.10 -7.21
CA GLU A 60 -2.92 13.10 -7.69
C GLU A 60 -1.98 12.45 -6.67
N ASP A 61 -2.16 12.74 -5.38
CA ASP A 61 -1.37 12.16 -4.30
C ASP A 61 -1.65 10.66 -4.12
N GLY A 62 -2.92 10.25 -4.25
CA GLY A 62 -3.28 8.83 -4.28
C GLY A 62 -2.56 8.07 -5.39
N LYS A 63 -2.47 8.68 -6.59
CA LYS A 63 -1.73 8.11 -7.73
C LYS A 63 -0.23 8.00 -7.44
N VAL A 64 0.38 8.97 -6.78
CA VAL A 64 1.79 8.91 -6.38
C VAL A 64 2.05 7.70 -5.47
N LEU A 65 1.19 7.47 -4.47
CA LEU A 65 1.29 6.32 -3.57
C LEU A 65 1.19 4.99 -4.33
N TYR A 66 0.23 4.90 -5.26
CA TYR A 66 0.08 3.73 -6.13
C TYR A 66 1.35 3.46 -6.95
N ASP A 67 1.86 4.48 -7.64
CA ASP A 67 3.03 4.37 -8.52
C ASP A 67 4.29 3.96 -7.74
N LEU A 68 4.48 4.47 -6.52
CA LEU A 68 5.59 4.10 -5.63
C LEU A 68 5.56 2.61 -5.28
N ILE A 69 4.39 2.08 -4.94
CA ILE A 69 4.23 0.67 -4.57
C ILE A 69 4.49 -0.23 -5.78
N ILE A 70 3.92 0.10 -6.94
CA ILE A 70 4.11 -0.67 -8.18
C ILE A 70 5.59 -0.67 -8.59
N LYS A 71 6.22 0.51 -8.64
CA LYS A 71 7.61 0.68 -9.08
C LYS A 71 8.60 -0.15 -8.25
N ASN A 72 8.38 -0.22 -6.93
CA ASN A 72 9.29 -0.89 -6.01
C ASN A 72 8.85 -2.32 -5.66
N GLY A 73 7.67 -2.75 -6.07
CA GLY A 73 7.13 -4.09 -5.78
C GLY A 73 6.80 -4.31 -4.31
N TYR A 74 6.44 -3.24 -3.57
CA TYR A 74 6.14 -3.30 -2.14
C TYR A 74 4.93 -4.19 -1.86
N LYS A 75 4.95 -4.87 -0.70
CA LYS A 75 3.95 -5.88 -0.34
C LYS A 75 3.39 -5.72 1.07
N ARG A 76 4.07 -5.01 1.95
CA ARG A 76 3.66 -4.87 3.34
C ARG A 76 3.61 -3.40 3.73
N ALA A 77 2.44 -2.82 3.54
CA ALA A 77 2.20 -1.40 3.75
C ALA A 77 1.55 -1.11 5.11
N LEU A 78 1.92 0.04 5.68
CA LEU A 78 1.26 0.66 6.83
C LEU A 78 0.77 2.05 6.44
N GLU A 79 -0.47 2.37 6.74
CA GLU A 79 -1.04 3.71 6.66
C GLU A 79 -1.43 4.18 8.05
N ILE A 80 -0.98 5.37 8.42
CA ILE A 80 -1.29 6.05 9.69
C ILE A 80 -2.22 7.22 9.37
N GLY A 81 -3.52 7.04 9.64
CA GLY A 81 -4.58 7.97 9.26
C GLY A 81 -5.33 7.52 8.01
N THR A 82 -6.41 6.77 8.19
CA THR A 82 -7.26 6.24 7.10
C THR A 82 -8.23 7.27 6.57
N SER A 83 -8.78 8.12 7.45
CA SER A 83 -9.95 8.94 7.17
C SER A 83 -11.09 8.11 6.57
N THR A 84 -11.67 8.51 5.44
CA THR A 84 -12.72 7.72 4.77
C THR A 84 -12.17 6.79 3.68
N GLY A 85 -10.83 6.64 3.58
CA GLY A 85 -10.15 5.56 2.88
C GLY A 85 -9.69 5.84 1.45
N HIS A 86 -9.60 7.11 1.03
CA HIS A 86 -9.18 7.41 -0.36
C HIS A 86 -7.75 6.93 -0.66
N SER A 87 -6.77 7.29 0.17
CA SER A 87 -5.38 6.83 0.06
C SER A 87 -5.26 5.32 0.23
N ALA A 88 -5.97 4.74 1.23
CA ALA A 88 -6.01 3.30 1.45
C ALA A 88 -6.46 2.51 0.21
N ILE A 89 -7.44 3.02 -0.56
CA ILE A 89 -7.90 2.38 -1.80
C ILE A 89 -6.80 2.38 -2.86
N TRP A 90 -6.07 3.48 -3.05
CA TRP A 90 -4.95 3.56 -3.99
C TRP A 90 -3.82 2.61 -3.61
N ILE A 91 -3.44 2.60 -2.32
CA ILE A 91 -2.40 1.72 -1.77
C ILE A 91 -2.82 0.25 -1.94
N ALA A 92 -4.03 -0.12 -1.52
CA ALA A 92 -4.53 -1.49 -1.61
C ALA A 92 -4.67 -1.97 -3.06
N TRP A 93 -5.09 -1.10 -3.98
CA TRP A 93 -5.12 -1.41 -5.40
C TRP A 93 -3.73 -1.74 -5.95
N ALA A 94 -2.71 -0.95 -5.61
CA ALA A 94 -1.33 -1.27 -5.98
C ALA A 94 -0.85 -2.59 -5.35
N LEU A 95 -1.14 -2.81 -4.06
CA LEU A 95 -0.80 -4.04 -3.35
C LEU A 95 -1.46 -5.28 -3.93
N SER A 96 -2.67 -5.16 -4.51
CA SER A 96 -3.32 -6.26 -5.23
C SER A 96 -2.50 -6.77 -6.43
N LYS A 97 -1.67 -5.90 -7.03
CA LYS A 97 -0.77 -6.24 -8.15
C LYS A 97 0.53 -6.88 -7.67
N THR A 98 1.04 -6.42 -6.55
CA THR A 98 2.31 -6.90 -5.99
C THR A 98 2.15 -8.13 -5.09
N GLY A 99 0.90 -8.50 -4.76
CA GLY A 99 0.57 -9.61 -3.85
C GLY A 99 0.77 -9.25 -2.38
N GLY A 100 0.55 -7.98 -2.04
CA GLY A 100 0.73 -7.43 -0.70
C GLY A 100 -0.57 -7.15 0.04
N LYS A 101 -0.43 -6.59 1.26
CA LYS A 101 -1.53 -6.12 2.12
C LYS A 101 -1.18 -4.82 2.82
N LEU A 102 -2.23 -4.06 3.13
CA LEU A 102 -2.19 -2.81 3.87
C LEU A 102 -2.73 -3.03 5.29
N ILE A 103 -2.01 -2.53 6.31
CA ILE A 103 -2.59 -2.20 7.61
C ILE A 103 -2.88 -0.71 7.60
N THR A 104 -4.12 -0.28 7.92
CA THR A 104 -4.49 1.13 8.03
C THR A 104 -5.17 1.41 9.36
N ILE A 105 -4.89 2.57 9.97
CA ILE A 105 -5.30 2.92 11.32
C ILE A 105 -6.15 4.20 11.29
N GLU A 106 -7.33 4.15 11.90
CA GLU A 106 -8.23 5.30 12.09
C GLU A 106 -8.69 5.37 13.54
N ILE A 107 -8.69 6.56 14.11
CA ILE A 107 -9.13 6.78 15.49
C ILE A 107 -10.64 7.10 15.58
N ASP A 108 -11.21 7.69 14.53
CA ASP A 108 -12.60 8.10 14.49
C ASP A 108 -13.50 6.95 13.99
N GLY A 109 -14.44 6.53 14.83
CA GLY A 109 -15.32 5.39 14.53
C GLY A 109 -16.25 5.60 13.32
N ASP A 110 -16.64 6.84 13.02
CA ASP A 110 -17.54 7.11 11.88
C ASP A 110 -16.78 7.22 10.57
N ARG A 111 -15.57 7.77 10.57
CA ARG A 111 -14.65 7.71 9.42
C ARG A 111 -14.27 6.26 9.12
N TYR A 112 -13.91 5.49 10.14
CA TYR A 112 -13.60 4.06 10.01
C TYR A 112 -14.74 3.28 9.34
N LYS A 113 -16.00 3.43 9.81
CA LYS A 113 -17.16 2.77 9.18
C LYS A 113 -17.36 3.17 7.72
N ARG A 114 -17.16 4.46 7.40
CA ARG A 114 -17.22 4.95 6.02
C ARG A 114 -16.09 4.36 5.16
N ALA A 115 -14.88 4.26 5.71
CA ALA A 115 -13.75 3.64 5.02
C ALA A 115 -14.04 2.18 4.67
N LEU A 116 -14.53 1.37 5.61
CA LEU A 116 -14.91 -0.03 5.36
C LEU A 116 -15.95 -0.15 4.24
N LYS A 117 -16.96 0.72 4.21
CA LYS A 117 -17.95 0.76 3.13
C LYS A 117 -17.28 1.07 1.78
N ASN A 118 -16.42 2.08 1.74
CA ASN A 118 -15.71 2.48 0.53
C ASN A 118 -14.77 1.37 0.02
N PHE A 119 -14.07 0.66 0.90
CA PHE A 119 -13.22 -0.49 0.54
C PHE A 119 -14.01 -1.60 -0.15
N LYS A 120 -15.19 -1.93 0.38
CA LYS A 120 -16.11 -2.92 -0.20
C LYS A 120 -16.66 -2.47 -1.56
N GLU A 121 -17.07 -1.22 -1.68
CA GLU A 121 -17.58 -0.66 -2.93
C GLU A 121 -16.48 -0.61 -4.01
N ALA A 122 -15.26 -0.23 -3.65
CA ALA A 122 -14.10 -0.29 -4.54
C ALA A 122 -13.64 -1.72 -4.84
N GLY A 123 -13.95 -2.71 -3.98
CA GLY A 123 -13.59 -4.12 -4.12
C GLY A 123 -12.17 -4.44 -3.69
N VAL A 124 -11.60 -3.65 -2.77
CA VAL A 124 -10.22 -3.82 -2.28
C VAL A 124 -10.16 -4.30 -0.83
N GLU A 125 -11.28 -4.59 -0.20
CA GLU A 125 -11.37 -4.98 1.21
C GLU A 125 -10.48 -6.17 1.59
N GLU A 126 -10.28 -7.12 0.70
CA GLU A 126 -9.44 -8.28 0.96
C GLU A 126 -7.94 -7.95 1.09
N PHE A 127 -7.51 -6.78 0.59
CA PHE A 127 -6.12 -6.31 0.66
C PHE A 127 -5.86 -5.39 1.85
N ILE A 128 -6.88 -5.13 2.70
CA ILE A 128 -6.83 -4.15 3.78
C ILE A 128 -7.15 -4.80 5.12
N ASP A 129 -6.27 -4.62 6.09
CA ASP A 129 -6.49 -4.83 7.53
C ASP A 129 -6.73 -3.46 8.17
N ALA A 130 -7.99 -3.05 8.26
CA ALA A 130 -8.37 -1.76 8.84
C ALA A 130 -8.54 -1.89 10.34
N ARG A 131 -7.95 -0.96 11.11
CA ARG A 131 -7.95 -0.96 12.56
C ARG A 131 -8.51 0.33 13.12
N LEU A 132 -9.54 0.23 13.97
CA LEU A 132 -10.06 1.33 14.75
C LEU A 132 -9.23 1.44 16.03
N ALA A 133 -8.28 2.36 16.08
CA ALA A 133 -7.35 2.50 17.20
C ALA A 133 -6.66 3.87 17.20
N ASP A 134 -6.07 4.23 18.35
CA ASP A 134 -5.14 5.34 18.44
C ASP A 134 -3.77 4.93 17.87
N ALA A 135 -3.34 5.60 16.81
CA ALA A 135 -2.08 5.34 16.14
C ALA A 135 -0.86 5.65 17.03
N HIS A 136 -0.98 6.58 18.00
CA HIS A 136 0.07 6.89 18.97
C HIS A 136 0.49 5.66 19.81
N GLN A 137 -0.42 4.71 20.00
CA GLN A 137 -0.16 3.47 20.71
C GLN A 137 0.08 2.31 19.75
N LEU A 138 -0.86 2.10 18.80
CA LEU A 138 -0.85 0.91 17.96
C LEU A 138 0.42 0.80 17.10
N VAL A 139 0.96 1.91 16.56
CA VAL A 139 2.18 1.86 15.74
C VAL A 139 3.36 1.26 16.48
N LYS A 140 3.49 1.49 17.78
CA LYS A 140 4.55 0.91 18.64
C LYS A 140 4.37 -0.60 18.83
N GLU A 141 3.11 -1.05 18.90
CA GLU A 141 2.74 -2.43 19.18
C GLU A 141 2.75 -3.32 17.93
N LEU A 142 2.67 -2.73 16.73
CA LEU A 142 2.70 -3.49 15.48
C LEU A 142 3.99 -4.29 15.35
N GLU A 143 3.84 -5.59 15.12
CA GLU A 143 4.96 -6.50 14.89
C GLU A 143 5.28 -6.68 13.41
N GLY A 144 6.49 -7.15 13.17
CA GLY A 144 6.99 -7.51 11.84
C GLY A 144 7.63 -6.34 11.12
N SER A 145 7.82 -6.50 9.81
CA SER A 145 8.50 -5.52 8.98
C SER A 145 7.56 -4.90 7.96
N PHE A 146 7.81 -3.65 7.59
CA PHE A 146 7.12 -2.93 6.51
C PHE A 146 8.11 -2.59 5.39
N ASP A 147 7.61 -2.50 4.17
CA ASP A 147 8.37 -2.01 3.02
C ASP A 147 7.83 -0.67 2.51
N PHE A 148 6.60 -0.32 2.88
CA PHE A 148 5.98 0.97 2.55
C PHE A 148 5.20 1.52 3.75
N VAL A 149 5.39 2.81 4.05
CA VAL A 149 4.65 3.50 5.11
C VAL A 149 4.13 4.83 4.59
N PHE A 150 2.85 5.12 4.84
CA PHE A 150 2.22 6.41 4.57
C PHE A 150 1.68 7.01 5.86
N SER A 151 2.17 8.20 6.23
CA SER A 151 1.75 8.95 7.42
C SER A 151 0.95 10.19 7.02
N ASP A 152 -0.33 10.23 7.43
CA ASP A 152 -1.25 11.35 7.21
C ASP A 152 -2.21 11.58 8.39
N ALA A 153 -1.75 11.33 9.61
CA ALA A 153 -2.51 11.58 10.84
C ALA A 153 -2.07 12.88 11.53
N ASP A 154 -1.79 12.82 12.82
CA ASP A 154 -1.36 13.95 13.65
C ASP A 154 0.02 14.47 13.21
N LYS A 155 0.07 15.71 12.74
CA LYS A 155 1.29 16.33 12.19
C LYS A 155 2.36 16.59 13.23
N GLU A 156 1.96 16.80 14.48
CA GLU A 156 2.89 16.96 15.63
C GLU A 156 3.62 15.64 15.94
N TRP A 157 3.03 14.50 15.55
CA TRP A 157 3.58 13.17 15.80
C TRP A 157 4.38 12.57 14.65
N TYR A 158 4.56 13.25 13.53
CA TYR A 158 5.26 12.69 12.35
C TYR A 158 6.67 12.18 12.68
N THR A 159 7.45 12.95 13.45
CA THR A 159 8.78 12.53 13.90
C THR A 159 8.71 11.28 14.78
N GLN A 160 7.70 11.19 15.66
CA GLN A 160 7.55 10.04 16.53
C GLN A 160 7.05 8.81 15.77
N TYR A 161 6.07 8.95 14.88
CA TYR A 161 5.63 7.86 14.00
C TYR A 161 6.79 7.29 13.19
N PHE A 162 7.63 8.17 12.64
CA PHE A 162 8.82 7.73 11.92
C PHE A 162 9.76 6.93 12.84
N LYS A 163 10.08 7.41 14.04
CA LYS A 163 10.95 6.72 15.02
C LYS A 163 10.41 5.36 15.43
N ASP A 164 9.09 5.24 15.61
CA ASP A 164 8.44 3.99 16.02
C ASP A 164 8.40 2.96 14.86
N VAL A 165 8.40 3.43 13.60
CA VAL A 165 8.39 2.59 12.40
C VAL A 165 9.79 2.24 11.90
N ASP A 166 10.79 3.12 12.04
CA ASP A 166 12.13 2.94 11.47
C ASP A 166 12.76 1.56 11.78
N PRO A 167 12.70 1.03 13.03
CA PRO A 167 13.22 -0.30 13.32
C PRO A 167 12.47 -1.44 12.57
N LYS A 168 11.27 -1.17 12.10
CA LYS A 168 10.38 -2.12 11.40
C LYS A 168 10.38 -1.92 9.88
N LEU A 169 10.97 -0.81 9.40
CA LEU A 169 11.09 -0.52 7.96
C LEU A 169 12.33 -1.21 7.41
N ILE A 170 12.16 -2.06 6.40
CA ILE A 170 13.27 -2.80 5.80
C ILE A 170 14.16 -1.89 4.97
N LYS A 171 15.41 -2.27 4.77
CA LYS A 171 16.29 -1.66 3.76
C LYS A 171 15.65 -1.71 2.38
N GLY A 172 15.67 -0.59 1.65
CA GLY A 172 14.95 -0.40 0.39
C GLY A 172 13.48 -0.03 0.58
N GLY A 173 12.97 -0.05 1.81
CA GLY A 173 11.63 0.42 2.14
C GLY A 173 11.51 1.94 2.05
N CYS A 174 10.27 2.42 2.02
CA CYS A 174 9.94 3.83 1.85
C CYS A 174 9.00 4.31 2.95
N PHE A 175 9.39 5.38 3.66
CA PHE A 175 8.49 6.15 4.53
C PHE A 175 8.03 7.38 3.76
N THR A 176 6.71 7.57 3.65
CA THR A 176 6.08 8.73 3.02
C THR A 176 5.24 9.51 4.04
N ALA A 177 5.21 10.84 3.92
CA ALA A 177 4.40 11.69 4.78
C ALA A 177 3.72 12.80 3.95
N HIS A 178 2.44 13.04 4.25
CA HIS A 178 1.59 13.99 3.52
C HIS A 178 1.64 15.41 4.10
N ASN A 179 1.13 16.40 3.35
CA ASN A 179 1.03 17.82 3.72
C ASN A 179 2.38 18.50 4.02
N VAL A 180 3.46 18.11 3.36
CA VAL A 180 4.81 18.55 3.69
C VAL A 180 5.25 19.85 3.00
N THR A 181 4.41 20.47 2.17
CA THR A 181 4.73 21.75 1.52
C THR A 181 4.56 22.95 2.44
N ASN A 182 3.73 22.85 3.46
CA ASN A 182 3.49 23.88 4.45
C ASN A 182 4.13 23.49 5.78
N ALA A 183 5.03 24.34 6.29
CA ALA A 183 5.78 24.06 7.54
C ALA A 183 4.94 24.44 8.77
N TYR A 184 3.78 23.80 8.98
CA TYR A 184 2.98 23.95 10.20
C TYR A 184 3.06 22.68 11.05
N GLY A 185 2.76 22.81 12.34
CA GLY A 185 2.88 21.71 13.29
C GLY A 185 4.28 21.12 13.29
N GLY A 186 4.41 19.84 13.56
CA GLY A 186 5.68 19.10 13.60
C GLY A 186 6.32 18.83 12.23
N ILE A 187 5.75 19.32 11.11
CA ILE A 187 6.24 19.00 9.74
C ILE A 187 7.68 19.46 9.52
N LYS A 188 8.02 20.69 9.94
CA LYS A 188 9.38 21.20 9.78
C LYS A 188 10.38 20.34 10.56
N GLU A 189 10.06 20.04 11.81
CA GLU A 189 10.89 19.19 12.69
C GLU A 189 11.09 17.80 12.06
N PHE A 190 10.02 17.19 11.58
CA PHE A 190 10.08 15.90 10.89
C PHE A 190 10.98 15.93 9.67
N LEU A 191 10.83 16.92 8.79
CA LEU A 191 11.63 17.05 7.57
C LEU A 191 13.11 17.30 7.87
N ASP A 192 13.41 18.13 8.85
CA ASP A 192 14.78 18.40 9.31
C ASP A 192 15.40 17.12 9.89
N TYR A 193 14.64 16.41 10.75
CA TYR A 193 15.07 15.15 11.33
C TYR A 193 15.39 14.08 10.28
N ILE A 194 14.43 13.75 9.40
CA ILE A 194 14.60 12.65 8.45
C ILE A 194 15.70 12.95 7.41
N ARG A 195 15.90 14.22 7.04
CA ARG A 195 16.98 14.66 6.15
C ARG A 195 18.35 14.64 6.80
N SER A 196 18.42 14.72 8.12
CA SER A 196 19.69 14.63 8.85
C SER A 196 20.23 13.19 8.93
N LEU A 197 19.38 12.19 8.65
CA LEU A 197 19.75 10.78 8.75
C LEU A 197 20.55 10.33 7.52
N PRO A 198 21.82 9.86 7.69
CA PRO A 198 22.67 9.50 6.56
C PRO A 198 22.19 8.24 5.81
N ASN A 199 21.42 7.39 6.49
CA ASN A 199 20.87 6.17 5.93
C ASN A 199 19.51 6.37 5.22
N TYR A 200 19.02 7.62 5.10
CA TYR A 200 17.81 7.95 4.34
C TYR A 200 18.11 8.88 3.17
N GLN A 201 17.35 8.72 2.08
CA GLN A 201 17.29 9.70 1.00
C GLN A 201 15.88 10.21 0.85
N THR A 202 15.69 11.49 1.13
CA THR A 202 14.38 12.15 1.14
C THR A 202 14.24 13.10 -0.05
N THR A 203 13.14 12.96 -0.78
CA THR A 203 12.68 13.89 -1.82
C THR A 203 11.26 14.34 -1.50
N ILE A 204 10.78 15.41 -2.16
CA ILE A 204 9.38 15.85 -2.02
C ILE A 204 8.74 15.79 -3.41
N ASP A 205 7.67 15.01 -3.53
CA ASP A 205 6.75 15.08 -4.65
C ASP A 205 5.81 16.29 -4.46
N ARG A 206 5.60 17.04 -5.52
CA ARG A 206 4.78 18.27 -5.55
C ARG A 206 3.69 18.21 -6.61
N SER A 207 3.22 16.99 -6.92
CA SER A 207 2.11 16.78 -7.87
C SER A 207 0.80 17.44 -7.38
N SER A 208 0.67 17.63 -6.07
CA SER A 208 -0.37 18.46 -5.46
C SER A 208 0.23 19.60 -4.63
N SER A 209 -0.64 20.54 -4.22
CA SER A 209 -0.25 21.61 -3.28
C SER A 209 0.09 21.10 -1.88
N SER A 210 -0.40 19.92 -1.49
CA SER A 210 -0.12 19.30 -0.18
C SER A 210 1.30 18.76 -0.09
N GLY A 211 1.76 18.09 -1.14
CA GLY A 211 3.07 17.46 -1.24
C GLY A 211 3.24 16.21 -0.38
N ILE A 212 4.06 15.30 -0.90
CA ILE A 212 4.43 14.06 -0.20
C ILE A 212 5.95 14.00 -0.06
N SER A 213 6.47 13.85 1.18
CA SER A 213 7.86 13.46 1.36
C SER A 213 8.02 11.97 1.09
N ILE A 214 9.06 11.62 0.34
CA ILE A 214 9.39 10.24 -0.05
C ILE A 214 10.80 9.97 0.45
N SER A 215 10.91 9.11 1.46
CA SER A 215 12.16 8.84 2.18
C SER A 215 12.50 7.36 2.08
N TYR A 216 13.50 7.04 1.25
CA TYR A 216 13.99 5.66 1.07
C TYR A 216 15.06 5.32 2.10
N LYS A 217 14.90 4.18 2.80
CA LYS A 217 15.91 3.62 3.71
C LYS A 217 17.00 2.91 2.91
N LYS A 218 18.21 3.41 2.93
CA LYS A 218 19.36 2.90 2.13
C LYS A 218 20.17 1.83 2.83
N SER A 219 20.25 1.93 4.16
CA SER A 219 20.94 0.96 5.02
C SER A 219 20.23 0.90 6.38
N ASP A 220 20.51 -0.13 7.10
CA ASP A 220 20.06 -0.31 8.49
C ASP A 220 20.90 0.57 9.43
#